data_ce378725f86a39edf1b5edad8f95533b
#
_entry.id   ce378725f86a39edf1b5edad8f95533b
#
_cell.length_a   1.000
_cell.length_b   1.000
_cell.length_c   1.000
_cell.angle_alpha   90.00
_cell.angle_beta   90.00
_cell.angle_gamma   90.00
#
_symmetry.space_group_name_H-M   'P 1'
#
loop_
_entity.id
_entity.type
_entity.pdbx_description
1 polymer ?
#
loop_
_entity_poly.entity_id
_entity_poly.type
_entity_poly.pdbx_seq_one_letter_code
_entity_poly.pdbx_strand_id
1 'polypeptide(L)'
;SKEELRKLLKQPIYRNVLKISESADVAFIAIAGINPEAPILIDGFITEIEARELLKQGAVGEILGNIFDAEGKLINHELNQRNASAKLKNQTTYQTICISGGRTKHQSLSAALRGGWLSGLVTDEHTANALITG
;
A
#
# COMPACT_ATOMS: atom_id res chain seq x y z
N SER A 1 -6.99 16.72 0.57
CA SER A 1 -6.84 17.25 1.95
C SER A 1 -7.63 16.41 2.96
N LYS A 2 -7.32 16.54 4.24
CA LYS A 2 -8.11 15.90 5.33
C LYS A 2 -9.55 16.36 5.35
N GLU A 3 -9.81 17.61 4.96
CA GLU A 3 -11.17 18.16 4.90
C GLU A 3 -11.98 17.51 3.77
N GLU A 4 -11.38 17.33 2.61
CA GLU A 4 -12.02 16.62 1.49
C GLU A 4 -12.31 15.17 1.84
N LEU A 5 -11.37 14.47 2.51
CA LEU A 5 -11.62 13.13 3.02
C LEU A 5 -12.83 13.11 3.99
N ARG A 6 -12.93 14.08 4.91
CA ARG A 6 -14.10 14.18 5.80
C ARG A 6 -15.41 14.39 5.05
N LYS A 7 -15.41 15.19 3.98
CA LYS A 7 -16.58 15.39 3.10
C LYS A 7 -16.93 14.10 2.35
N LEU A 8 -15.92 13.40 1.83
CA LEU A 8 -16.09 12.12 1.13
C LEU A 8 -16.69 11.05 2.06
N LEU A 9 -16.17 10.93 3.28
CA LEU A 9 -16.67 10.00 4.29
C LEU A 9 -18.13 10.23 4.72
N LYS A 10 -18.69 11.44 4.45
CA LYS A 10 -20.11 11.73 4.68
C LYS A 10 -21.02 11.29 3.53
N GLN A 11 -20.46 10.99 2.35
CA GLN A 11 -21.24 10.58 1.18
C GLN A 11 -21.79 9.15 1.36
N PRO A 12 -23.12 8.94 1.23
CA PRO A 12 -23.72 7.62 1.44
C PRO A 12 -23.16 6.54 0.51
N ILE A 13 -22.95 6.87 -0.75
CA ILE A 13 -22.41 5.95 -1.74
C ILE A 13 -20.98 5.49 -1.38
N TYR A 14 -20.16 6.42 -0.94
CA TYR A 14 -18.78 6.12 -0.54
C TYR A 14 -18.75 5.22 0.70
N ARG A 15 -19.56 5.53 1.71
CA ARG A 15 -19.71 4.67 2.90
C ARG A 15 -20.20 3.27 2.57
N ASN A 16 -21.10 3.15 1.59
CA ASN A 16 -21.58 1.85 1.14
C ASN A 16 -20.47 1.03 0.48
N VAL A 17 -19.65 1.65 -0.38
CA VAL A 17 -18.48 1.00 -0.99
C VAL A 17 -17.49 0.53 0.09
N LEU A 18 -17.18 1.36 1.09
CA LEU A 18 -16.32 0.94 2.19
C LEU A 18 -16.90 -0.25 2.97
N LYS A 19 -18.21 -0.26 3.27
CA LYS A 19 -18.87 -1.39 3.93
C LYS A 19 -18.78 -2.68 3.11
N ILE A 20 -18.96 -2.61 1.79
CA ILE A 20 -18.82 -3.75 0.89
C ILE A 20 -17.38 -4.27 0.94
N SER A 21 -16.39 -3.39 0.85
CA SER A 21 -14.99 -3.78 0.95
C SER A 21 -14.63 -4.39 2.31
N GLU A 22 -15.25 -3.89 3.39
CA GLU A 22 -15.09 -4.44 4.73
C GLU A 22 -15.74 -5.81 4.92
N SER A 23 -16.73 -6.17 4.13
CA SER A 23 -17.40 -7.47 4.17
C SER A 23 -16.72 -8.55 3.32
N ALA A 24 -15.71 -8.20 2.55
CA ALA A 24 -14.98 -9.16 1.73
C ALA A 24 -14.18 -10.15 2.60
N ASP A 25 -14.12 -11.41 2.21
CA ASP A 25 -13.32 -12.44 2.86
C ASP A 25 -11.86 -12.42 2.41
N VAL A 26 -11.63 -12.00 1.17
CA VAL A 26 -10.31 -11.93 0.54
C VAL A 26 -10.16 -10.63 -0.24
N ALA A 27 -8.98 -10.00 -0.14
CA ALA A 27 -8.55 -8.93 -1.04
C ALA A 27 -7.39 -9.38 -1.92
N PHE A 28 -7.50 -9.17 -3.21
CA PHE A 28 -6.38 -9.27 -4.14
C PHE A 28 -5.84 -7.86 -4.38
N ILE A 29 -4.56 -7.68 -4.13
CA ILE A 29 -3.90 -6.38 -4.22
C ILE A 29 -2.61 -6.46 -5.02
N ALA A 30 -2.15 -5.32 -5.50
CA ALA A 30 -0.80 -5.13 -5.99
C ALA A 30 0.00 -4.24 -5.02
N ILE A 31 1.31 -4.25 -5.16
CA ILE A 31 2.23 -3.38 -4.42
C ILE A 31 3.04 -2.54 -5.40
N ALA A 32 3.36 -1.31 -5.03
CA ALA A 32 4.31 -0.49 -5.75
C ALA A 32 5.49 -0.09 -4.86
N GLY A 33 6.66 0.12 -5.46
CA GLY A 33 7.77 0.79 -4.80
C GLY A 33 7.58 2.30 -4.79
N ILE A 34 8.26 3.00 -3.90
CA ILE A 34 8.36 4.46 -3.92
C ILE A 34 9.70 4.83 -4.55
N ASN A 35 9.66 5.29 -5.79
CA ASN A 35 10.82 5.73 -6.57
C ASN A 35 10.36 6.76 -7.62
N PRO A 36 11.26 7.43 -8.36
CA PRO A 36 10.90 8.43 -9.38
C PRO A 36 9.98 7.92 -10.50
N GLU A 37 9.98 6.61 -10.73
CA GLU A 37 9.16 5.95 -11.77
C GLU A 37 7.88 5.32 -11.18
N ALA A 38 7.59 5.57 -9.90
CA ALA A 38 6.43 5.01 -9.22
C ALA A 38 5.13 5.50 -9.86
N PRO A 39 4.16 4.62 -10.16
CA PRO A 39 2.87 5.01 -10.74
C PRO A 39 2.17 6.10 -9.94
N ILE A 40 2.22 6.05 -8.62
CA ILE A 40 1.62 7.05 -7.72
C ILE A 40 2.14 8.47 -7.98
N LEU A 41 3.40 8.62 -8.45
CA LEU A 41 4.00 9.90 -8.84
C LEU A 41 3.68 10.24 -10.30
N ILE A 42 3.86 9.29 -11.22
CA ILE A 42 3.64 9.50 -12.67
C ILE A 42 2.18 9.86 -12.94
N ASP A 43 1.24 9.21 -12.28
CA ASP A 43 -0.20 9.45 -12.42
C ASP A 43 -0.68 10.70 -11.65
N GLY A 44 0.24 11.42 -10.97
CA GLY A 44 -0.05 12.68 -10.30
C GLY A 44 -0.84 12.54 -8.98
N PHE A 45 -0.88 11.37 -8.36
CA PHE A 45 -1.50 11.18 -7.04
C PHE A 45 -0.69 11.85 -5.93
N ILE A 46 0.62 11.96 -6.10
CA ILE A 46 1.53 12.71 -5.25
C ILE A 46 2.43 13.63 -6.08
N THR A 47 2.92 14.69 -5.48
CA THR A 47 3.87 15.60 -6.09
C THR A 47 5.31 15.10 -5.94
N GLU A 48 6.23 15.62 -6.75
CA GLU A 48 7.67 15.32 -6.59
C GLU A 48 8.20 15.75 -5.21
N ILE A 49 7.65 16.81 -4.63
CA ILE A 49 8.05 17.28 -3.29
C ILE A 49 7.65 16.25 -2.26
N GLU A 50 6.39 15.79 -2.28
CA GLU A 50 5.88 14.75 -1.39
C GLU A 50 6.66 13.43 -1.56
N ALA A 51 6.97 13.03 -2.79
CA ALA A 51 7.77 11.83 -3.05
C ALA A 51 9.18 11.94 -2.43
N ARG A 52 9.83 13.10 -2.56
CA ARG A 52 11.14 13.36 -1.93
C ARG A 52 11.09 13.35 -0.40
N GLU A 53 10.02 13.89 0.18
CA GLU A 53 9.80 13.86 1.63
C GLU A 53 9.60 12.44 2.15
N LEU A 54 8.80 11.64 1.45
CA LEU A 54 8.58 10.23 1.77
C LEU A 54 9.87 9.42 1.70
N LEU A 55 10.66 9.59 0.64
CA LEU A 55 11.95 8.90 0.51
C LEU A 55 12.92 9.27 1.63
N LYS A 56 12.96 10.55 2.05
CA LYS A 56 13.76 11.00 3.21
C LYS A 56 13.28 10.37 4.52
N GLN A 57 12.00 10.03 4.64
CA GLN A 57 11.44 9.33 5.80
C GLN A 57 11.58 7.80 5.71
N GLY A 58 12.26 7.29 4.68
CA GLY A 58 12.50 5.87 4.51
C GLY A 58 11.37 5.09 3.83
N ALA A 59 10.48 5.76 3.11
CA ALA A 59 9.43 5.08 2.35
C ALA A 59 10.03 4.14 1.31
N VAL A 60 9.55 2.89 1.27
CA VAL A 60 10.00 1.87 0.32
C VAL A 60 8.88 1.31 -0.53
N GLY A 61 7.63 1.45 -0.11
CA GLY A 61 6.50 0.88 -0.83
C GLY A 61 5.16 1.47 -0.43
N GLU A 62 4.15 1.16 -1.25
CA GLU A 62 2.77 1.52 -0.98
C GLU A 62 1.82 0.36 -1.33
N ILE A 63 0.74 0.25 -0.59
CA ILE A 63 -0.39 -0.65 -0.83
C ILE A 63 -1.67 0.14 -0.63
N LEU A 64 -2.50 0.25 -1.67
CA LEU A 64 -3.77 1.01 -1.64
C LEU A 64 -3.57 2.43 -1.08
N GLY A 65 -2.50 3.12 -1.49
CA GLY A 65 -2.15 4.45 -0.99
C GLY A 65 -1.62 4.49 0.45
N ASN A 66 -1.42 3.35 1.11
CA ASN A 66 -0.75 3.27 2.41
C ASN A 66 0.75 3.14 2.21
N ILE A 67 1.49 4.16 2.56
CA ILE A 67 2.94 4.27 2.35
C ILE A 67 3.67 3.83 3.62
N PHE A 68 4.66 2.95 3.47
CA PHE A 68 5.38 2.31 4.57
C PHE A 68 6.90 2.27 4.36
N ASP A 69 7.62 2.11 5.47
CA ASP A 69 9.08 1.99 5.53
C ASP A 69 9.57 0.55 5.30
N ALA A 70 10.87 0.33 5.43
CA ALA A 70 11.52 -0.98 5.22
C ALA A 70 11.08 -2.06 6.23
N GLU A 71 10.56 -1.69 7.38
CA GLU A 71 9.99 -2.56 8.40
C GLU A 71 8.50 -2.82 8.19
N GLY A 72 7.90 -2.20 7.15
CA GLY A 72 6.48 -2.28 6.85
C GLY A 72 5.61 -1.43 7.78
N LYS A 73 6.18 -0.46 8.50
CA LYS A 73 5.43 0.48 9.33
C LYS A 73 4.95 1.66 8.49
N LEU A 74 3.72 2.08 8.73
CA LEU A 74 3.19 3.27 8.06
C LEU A 74 4.02 4.51 8.37
N ILE A 75 4.45 5.21 7.33
CA ILE A 75 5.10 6.52 7.44
C ILE A 75 4.10 7.52 8.05
N ASN A 76 4.54 8.28 9.05
CA ASN A 76 3.72 9.36 9.62
C ASN A 76 3.74 10.59 8.71
N HIS A 77 2.98 10.53 7.64
CA HIS A 77 2.88 11.57 6.63
C HIS A 77 1.42 11.93 6.34
N GLU A 78 1.17 13.16 5.88
CA GLU A 78 -0.17 13.64 5.58
C GLU A 78 -0.88 12.76 4.52
N LEU A 79 -0.15 12.22 3.56
CA LEU A 79 -0.68 11.32 2.54
C LEU A 79 -1.37 10.10 3.17
N ASN A 80 -0.74 9.44 4.13
CA ASN A 80 -1.37 8.33 4.85
C ASN A 80 -2.60 8.76 5.65
N GLN A 81 -2.59 9.99 6.18
CA GLN A 81 -3.70 10.52 6.97
C GLN A 81 -4.90 10.97 6.13
N ARG A 82 -4.70 11.25 4.83
CA ARG A 82 -5.75 11.63 3.87
C ARG A 82 -6.11 10.50 2.89
N ASN A 83 -5.57 9.31 3.10
CA ASN A 83 -5.86 8.16 2.26
C ASN A 83 -7.35 7.78 2.33
N ALA A 84 -7.99 7.75 1.16
CA ALA A 84 -9.41 7.46 1.00
C ALA A 84 -9.68 6.00 0.57
N SER A 85 -8.66 5.17 0.43
CA SER A 85 -8.80 3.77 0.01
C SER A 85 -9.47 2.90 1.06
N ALA A 86 -9.87 1.70 0.67
CA ALA A 86 -10.31 0.66 1.60
C ALA A 86 -9.19 0.34 2.61
N LYS A 87 -9.56 0.19 3.87
CA LYS A 87 -8.61 -0.18 4.91
C LYS A 87 -8.22 -1.63 4.78
N LEU A 88 -6.93 -1.90 4.75
CA LEU A 88 -6.43 -3.26 4.93
C LEU A 88 -6.69 -3.69 6.38
N LYS A 89 -7.35 -4.83 6.54
CA LYS A 89 -7.67 -5.38 7.85
C LYS A 89 -6.51 -6.22 8.39
N ASN A 90 -6.51 -6.40 9.70
CA ASN A 90 -5.56 -7.29 10.35
C ASN A 90 -5.77 -8.74 9.86
N GLN A 91 -4.71 -9.47 9.60
CA GLN A 91 -4.67 -10.77 8.92
C GLN A 91 -5.43 -11.91 9.62
N THR A 92 -5.88 -11.75 10.86
CA THR A 92 -6.57 -12.80 11.61
C THR A 92 -7.97 -13.12 11.09
N THR A 93 -8.61 -12.21 10.35
CA THR A 93 -10.00 -12.35 9.89
C THR A 93 -10.19 -12.04 8.41
N TYR A 94 -9.13 -11.70 7.69
CA TYR A 94 -9.20 -11.20 6.31
C TYR A 94 -7.93 -11.58 5.56
N GLN A 95 -8.08 -12.24 4.43
CA GLN A 95 -6.94 -12.64 3.61
C GLN A 95 -6.58 -11.53 2.63
N THR A 96 -5.34 -11.06 2.70
CA THR A 96 -4.76 -10.12 1.74
C THR A 96 -3.73 -10.84 0.89
N ILE A 97 -4.10 -11.15 -0.35
CA ILE A 97 -3.27 -11.83 -1.32
C ILE A 97 -2.66 -10.80 -2.27
N CYS A 98 -1.35 -10.65 -2.22
CA CYS A 98 -0.64 -9.79 -3.17
C CYS A 98 -0.33 -10.56 -4.45
N ILE A 99 -0.63 -9.97 -5.61
CA ILE A 99 -0.21 -10.47 -6.92
C ILE A 99 0.76 -9.45 -7.49
N SER A 100 2.06 -9.72 -7.36
CA SER A 100 3.09 -8.75 -7.73
C SER A 100 4.45 -9.43 -7.84
N GLY A 101 5.31 -8.93 -8.73
CA GLY A 101 6.66 -9.43 -8.94
C GLY A 101 7.55 -8.43 -9.68
N GLY A 102 8.79 -8.83 -9.90
CA GLY A 102 9.80 -8.03 -10.58
C GLY A 102 10.78 -7.34 -9.63
N ARG A 103 12.01 -7.14 -10.11
CA ARG A 103 13.17 -6.67 -9.31
C ARG A 103 12.91 -5.35 -8.57
N THR A 104 12.20 -4.43 -9.20
CA THR A 104 11.91 -3.10 -8.63
C THR A 104 10.97 -3.16 -7.42
N LYS A 105 10.34 -4.32 -7.18
CA LYS A 105 9.37 -4.53 -6.09
C LYS A 105 9.89 -5.39 -4.94
N HIS A 106 11.11 -5.93 -5.04
CA HIS A 106 11.66 -6.82 -4.00
C HIS A 106 11.68 -6.15 -2.62
N GLN A 107 12.15 -4.90 -2.55
CA GLN A 107 12.22 -4.17 -1.29
C GLN A 107 10.84 -3.91 -0.68
N SER A 108 9.89 -3.43 -1.48
CA SER A 108 8.52 -3.18 -1.02
C SER A 108 7.78 -4.46 -0.63
N LEU A 109 7.97 -5.55 -1.38
CA LEU A 109 7.39 -6.86 -1.05
C LEU A 109 7.97 -7.41 0.27
N SER A 110 9.29 -7.35 0.44
CA SER A 110 9.96 -7.78 1.68
C SER A 110 9.46 -6.97 2.88
N ALA A 111 9.34 -5.64 2.74
CA ALA A 111 8.81 -4.77 3.78
C ALA A 111 7.34 -5.09 4.12
N ALA A 112 6.50 -5.31 3.10
CA ALA A 112 5.09 -5.65 3.31
C ALA A 112 4.91 -6.99 4.02
N LEU A 113 5.73 -7.99 3.71
CA LEU A 113 5.74 -9.28 4.41
C LEU A 113 6.16 -9.11 5.88
N ARG A 114 7.26 -8.38 6.15
CA ARG A 114 7.72 -8.09 7.52
C ARG A 114 6.68 -7.31 8.33
N GLY A 115 6.03 -6.33 7.72
CA GLY A 115 4.99 -5.52 8.35
C GLY A 115 3.67 -6.24 8.58
N GLY A 116 3.55 -7.48 8.09
CA GLY A 116 2.33 -8.26 8.24
C GLY A 116 1.16 -7.76 7.39
N TRP A 117 1.41 -7.08 6.27
CA TRP A 117 0.37 -6.60 5.37
C TRP A 117 -0.25 -7.70 4.50
N LEU A 118 0.50 -8.78 4.27
CA LEU A 118 0.14 -9.84 3.33
C LEU A 118 -0.07 -11.16 4.06
N SER A 119 -1.15 -11.87 3.76
CA SER A 119 -1.38 -13.26 4.17
C SER A 119 -0.97 -14.26 3.09
N GLY A 120 -0.76 -13.79 1.86
CA GLY A 120 -0.28 -14.60 0.74
C GLY A 120 0.33 -13.75 -0.36
N LEU A 121 1.19 -14.38 -1.16
CA LEU A 121 1.87 -13.74 -2.29
C LEU A 121 1.85 -14.68 -3.50
N VAL A 122 1.39 -14.17 -4.63
CA VAL A 122 1.55 -14.78 -5.95
C VAL A 122 2.58 -13.96 -6.71
N THR A 123 3.70 -14.56 -7.05
CA THR A 123 4.84 -13.85 -7.64
C THR A 123 5.61 -14.73 -8.63
N ASP A 124 6.56 -14.14 -9.35
CA ASP A 124 7.49 -14.87 -10.21
C ASP A 124 8.59 -15.57 -9.41
N GLU A 125 9.20 -16.60 -10.01
CA GLU A 125 10.25 -17.41 -9.40
C GLU A 125 11.45 -16.56 -8.95
N HIS A 126 11.86 -15.60 -9.75
CA HIS A 126 13.01 -14.74 -9.43
C HIS A 126 12.74 -13.90 -8.17
N THR A 127 11.54 -13.30 -8.09
CA THR A 127 11.11 -12.55 -6.92
C THR A 127 10.98 -13.45 -5.70
N ALA A 128 10.38 -14.64 -5.84
CA ALA A 128 10.25 -15.59 -4.75
C ALA A 128 11.63 -15.97 -4.18
N ASN A 129 12.58 -16.31 -5.04
CA ASN A 129 13.95 -16.65 -4.63
C ASN A 129 14.62 -15.46 -3.91
N ALA A 130 14.49 -14.23 -4.42
CA ALA A 130 15.07 -13.06 -3.77
C ALA A 130 14.49 -12.78 -2.37
N LEU A 131 13.19 -13.07 -2.16
CA LEU A 131 12.53 -12.87 -0.87
C LEU A 131 12.89 -13.97 0.17
N ILE A 132 13.29 -15.16 -0.28
CA ILE A 132 13.66 -16.29 0.60
C ILE A 132 15.13 -16.18 1.02
N THR A 133 16.00 -15.68 0.13
CA THR A 133 17.46 -15.68 0.33
C THR A 133 18.00 -14.37 0.90
N GLY A 134 17.23 -13.27 0.91
CA GLY A 134 17.57 -11.95 1.45
C GLY A 134 16.88 -11.70 2.76
#